data_00289d8b1ecd04223f9a1ddd72c1bf7b
#
_entry.id   00289d8b1ecd04223f9a1ddd72c1bf7b
#
_cell.length_a   1.000
_cell.length_b   1.000
_cell.length_c   1.000
_cell.angle_alpha   90.00
_cell.angle_beta   90.00
_cell.angle_gamma   90.00
#
_symmetry.space_group_name_H-M   'P 1'
#
loop_
_entity.id
_entity.type
_entity.pdbx_description
1 polymer ?
#
loop_
_entity_poly.entity_id
_entity_poly.type
_entity_poly.pdbx_seq_one_letter_code
_entity_poly.pdbx_strand_id
1 'polypeptide(L)'
;MNDHKILTLTARFLSVVFHPLLIPSIGFLLLFNSGLYFSILPWNLKLYLLLVVFTTTCALPAISLFVLSINQKIDLSLEKNTDRVLTLLICIVWYYSGYFLLKRLSIFPIYQMLLVGAVFVQIALIPVVMRWKASLHMAAIGGLIGGILGMAFRILENPSPLLGVLLLTAGLVG
;
A
#
# COMPACT_ATOMS: atom_id res chain seq x y z
N MET A 1 -24.65 -25.12 -5.72
CA MET A 1 -23.49 -25.50 -4.87
C MET A 1 -22.14 -25.02 -5.44
N ASN A 2 -22.07 -24.61 -6.72
CA ASN A 2 -20.85 -24.05 -7.34
C ASN A 2 -20.65 -22.56 -7.07
N ASP A 3 -21.73 -21.78 -6.95
CA ASP A 3 -21.64 -20.31 -6.85
C ASP A 3 -20.95 -19.83 -5.57
N HIS A 4 -21.19 -20.50 -4.43
CA HIS A 4 -20.50 -20.19 -3.17
C HIS A 4 -18.99 -20.48 -3.23
N LYS A 5 -18.57 -21.50 -3.97
CA LYS A 5 -17.14 -21.83 -4.16
C LYS A 5 -16.45 -20.80 -5.05
N ILE A 6 -17.13 -20.34 -6.08
CA ILE A 6 -16.62 -19.30 -7.00
C ILE A 6 -16.50 -17.98 -6.24
N LEU A 7 -17.54 -17.57 -5.50
CA LEU A 7 -17.51 -16.35 -4.68
C LEU A 7 -16.40 -16.36 -3.64
N THR A 8 -16.19 -17.48 -2.93
CA THR A 8 -15.10 -17.59 -1.94
C THR A 8 -13.71 -17.59 -2.59
N LEU A 9 -13.56 -18.17 -3.79
CA LEU A 9 -12.31 -18.16 -4.52
C LEU A 9 -11.96 -16.77 -5.04
N THR A 10 -12.95 -16.05 -5.60
CA THR A 10 -12.79 -14.67 -6.07
C THR A 10 -12.50 -13.71 -4.91
N ALA A 11 -13.18 -13.86 -3.77
CA ALA A 11 -12.91 -13.05 -2.58
C ALA A 11 -11.50 -13.28 -2.04
N ARG A 12 -11.03 -14.53 -1.99
CA ARG A 12 -9.64 -14.84 -1.59
C ARG A 12 -8.63 -14.26 -2.58
N PHE A 13 -8.87 -14.38 -3.87
CA PHE A 13 -7.99 -13.82 -4.90
C PHE A 13 -7.89 -12.29 -4.77
N LEU A 14 -9.02 -11.61 -4.63
CA LEU A 14 -9.07 -10.16 -4.41
C LEU A 14 -8.34 -9.76 -3.13
N SER A 15 -8.54 -10.48 -2.03
CA SER A 15 -7.85 -10.21 -0.75
C SER A 15 -6.33 -10.36 -0.85
N VAL A 16 -5.83 -11.28 -1.67
CA VAL A 16 -4.38 -11.45 -1.90
C VAL A 16 -3.84 -10.35 -2.82
N VAL A 17 -4.53 -10.03 -3.91
CA VAL A 17 -4.11 -8.99 -4.87
C VAL A 17 -4.10 -7.61 -4.21
N PHE A 18 -5.12 -7.31 -3.40
CA PHE A 18 -5.24 -6.04 -2.68
C PHE A 18 -4.69 -6.13 -1.25
N HIS A 19 -3.74 -7.01 -1.02
CA HIS A 19 -3.08 -7.08 0.29
C HIS A 19 -2.44 -5.72 0.63
N PRO A 20 -2.57 -5.21 1.88
CA PRO A 20 -2.09 -3.87 2.27
C PRO A 20 -0.63 -3.61 1.89
N LEU A 21 0.22 -4.65 1.92
CA LEU A 21 1.63 -4.56 1.54
C LEU A 21 1.84 -4.31 0.04
N LEU A 22 0.89 -4.72 -0.83
CA LEU A 22 0.97 -4.52 -2.28
C LEU A 22 0.41 -3.18 -2.74
N ILE A 23 -0.45 -2.56 -1.93
CA ILE A 23 -1.14 -1.30 -2.30
C ILE A 23 -0.18 -0.20 -2.76
N PRO A 24 0.97 0.08 -2.10
CA PRO A 24 1.91 1.09 -2.61
C PRO A 24 2.47 0.73 -3.98
N SER A 25 2.82 -0.53 -4.21
CA SER A 25 3.33 -0.99 -5.52
C SER A 25 2.28 -0.85 -6.62
N ILE A 26 1.01 -1.18 -6.32
CA ILE A 26 -0.12 -0.97 -7.22
C ILE A 26 -0.30 0.53 -7.50
N GLY A 27 -0.19 1.37 -6.48
CA GLY A 27 -0.25 2.83 -6.61
C GLY A 27 0.81 3.37 -7.58
N PHE A 28 2.05 2.88 -7.48
CA PHE A 28 3.12 3.25 -8.43
C PHE A 28 2.83 2.76 -9.85
N LEU A 29 2.34 1.53 -10.01
CA LEU A 29 1.92 1.01 -11.32
C LEU A 29 0.81 1.87 -11.95
N LEU A 30 -0.18 2.25 -11.18
CA LEU A 30 -1.26 3.12 -11.63
C LEU A 30 -0.74 4.50 -12.05
N LEU A 31 0.16 5.10 -11.28
CA LEU A 31 0.78 6.38 -11.62
C LEU A 31 1.61 6.30 -12.90
N PHE A 32 2.39 5.23 -13.08
CA PHE A 32 3.20 5.05 -14.30
C PHE A 32 2.36 4.89 -15.57
N ASN A 33 1.12 4.44 -15.44
CA ASN A 33 0.18 4.23 -16.56
C ASN A 33 -0.95 5.27 -16.60
N SER A 34 -0.89 6.31 -15.76
CA SER A 34 -1.99 7.28 -15.62
C SER A 34 -2.09 8.27 -16.79
N GLY A 35 -1.08 8.37 -17.65
CA GLY A 35 -0.98 9.42 -18.67
C GLY A 35 -0.66 10.82 -18.09
N LEU A 36 -0.51 10.95 -16.78
CA LEU A 36 -0.14 12.18 -16.10
C LEU A 36 1.35 12.49 -16.33
N TYR A 37 1.76 13.73 -16.07
CA TYR A 37 3.16 14.17 -16.24
C TYR A 37 4.21 13.23 -15.64
N PHE A 38 3.87 12.52 -14.56
CA PHE A 38 4.75 11.53 -13.92
C PHE A 38 4.94 10.24 -14.70
N SER A 39 4.08 9.95 -15.67
CA SER A 39 4.20 8.76 -16.51
C SER A 39 5.34 8.83 -17.55
N ILE A 40 5.98 10.00 -17.72
CA ILE A 40 6.99 10.27 -18.75
C ILE A 40 8.39 9.68 -18.40
N LEU A 41 8.49 8.93 -17.31
CA LEU A 41 9.78 8.32 -16.92
C LEU A 41 10.23 7.23 -17.91
N PRO A 42 11.54 7.09 -18.17
CA PRO A 42 12.09 5.98 -18.93
C PRO A 42 11.72 4.63 -18.30
N TRP A 43 11.46 3.62 -19.10
CA TRP A 43 11.04 2.29 -18.64
C TRP A 43 11.97 1.69 -17.58
N ASN A 44 13.28 1.79 -17.80
CA ASN A 44 14.27 1.28 -16.85
C ASN A 44 14.14 1.93 -15.46
N LEU A 45 13.86 3.23 -15.42
CA LEU A 45 13.66 3.96 -14.17
C LEU A 45 12.34 3.56 -13.49
N LYS A 46 11.25 3.40 -14.26
CA LYS A 46 9.98 2.88 -13.74
C LYS A 46 10.16 1.51 -13.09
N LEU A 47 10.86 0.60 -13.76
CA LEU A 47 11.14 -0.74 -13.26
C LEU A 47 11.98 -0.69 -11.98
N TYR A 48 13.02 0.14 -11.94
CA TYR A 48 13.85 0.31 -10.76
C TYR A 48 13.04 0.84 -9.57
N LEU A 49 12.24 1.89 -9.78
CA LEU A 49 11.38 2.45 -8.75
C LEU A 49 10.38 1.41 -8.23
N LEU A 50 9.76 0.66 -9.14
CA LEU A 50 8.83 -0.41 -8.75
C LEU A 50 9.52 -1.49 -7.93
N LEU A 51 10.73 -1.92 -8.31
CA LEU A 51 11.52 -2.89 -7.56
C LEU A 51 11.86 -2.38 -6.15
N VAL A 52 12.31 -1.13 -6.01
CA VAL A 52 12.60 -0.53 -4.70
C VAL A 52 11.34 -0.48 -3.85
N VAL A 53 10.24 0.01 -4.39
CA VAL A 53 8.97 0.11 -3.66
C VAL A 53 8.47 -1.28 -3.29
N PHE A 54 8.39 -2.22 -4.22
CA PHE A 54 7.94 -3.58 -3.94
C PHE A 54 8.80 -4.27 -2.87
N THR A 55 10.11 -4.14 -2.96
CA THR A 55 11.02 -4.73 -1.98
C THR A 55 10.78 -4.15 -0.58
N THR A 56 10.69 -2.82 -0.47
CA THR A 56 10.57 -2.15 0.83
C THR A 56 9.15 -2.16 1.39
N THR A 57 8.11 -2.22 0.57
CA THR A 57 6.73 -2.20 1.07
C THR A 57 6.07 -3.57 1.14
N CYS A 58 6.57 -4.55 0.39
CA CYS A 58 6.02 -5.91 0.37
C CYS A 58 7.03 -6.97 0.84
N ALA A 59 8.15 -7.15 0.13
CA ALA A 59 9.05 -8.28 0.37
C ALA A 59 9.69 -8.23 1.77
N LEU A 60 10.32 -7.12 2.14
CA LEU A 60 11.01 -6.99 3.44
C LEU A 60 10.04 -7.03 4.64
N PRO A 61 8.91 -6.29 4.65
CA PRO A 61 7.91 -6.47 5.70
C PRO A 61 7.40 -7.90 5.80
N ALA A 62 7.07 -8.54 4.67
CA ALA A 62 6.55 -9.90 4.66
C ALA A 62 7.56 -10.91 5.24
N ILE A 63 8.84 -10.82 4.85
CA ILE A 63 9.90 -11.66 5.42
C ILE A 63 10.05 -11.41 6.92
N SER A 64 10.04 -10.14 7.35
CA SER A 64 10.15 -9.80 8.78
C SER A 64 9.00 -10.37 9.60
N LEU A 65 7.76 -10.26 9.10
CA LEU A 65 6.57 -10.82 9.74
C LEU A 65 6.60 -12.35 9.76
N PHE A 66 7.05 -12.97 8.67
CA PHE A 66 7.19 -14.43 8.59
C PHE A 66 8.20 -14.96 9.61
N VAL A 67 9.38 -14.32 9.74
CA VAL A 67 10.40 -14.71 10.75
C VAL A 67 9.86 -14.55 12.17
N LEU A 68 9.10 -13.47 12.45
CA LEU A 68 8.48 -13.27 13.75
C LEU A 68 7.36 -14.28 14.04
N SER A 69 6.62 -14.71 13.04
CA SER A 69 5.61 -15.74 13.16
C SER A 69 6.20 -17.11 13.49
N ILE A 70 7.30 -17.51 12.82
CA ILE A 70 8.00 -18.78 13.13
C ILE A 70 8.47 -18.79 14.59
N ASN A 71 8.94 -17.66 15.10
CA ASN A 71 9.38 -17.52 16.50
C ASN A 71 8.21 -17.34 17.50
N GLN A 72 6.96 -17.55 17.08
CA GLN A 72 5.73 -17.41 17.88
C GLN A 72 5.58 -16.05 18.58
N LYS A 73 6.24 -15.00 18.06
CA LYS A 73 6.15 -13.64 18.58
C LYS A 73 4.97 -12.86 18.02
N ILE A 74 4.42 -13.31 16.89
CA ILE A 74 3.26 -12.71 16.21
C ILE A 74 2.35 -13.82 15.68
N ASP A 75 1.04 -13.61 15.82
CA ASP A 75 0.03 -14.39 15.11
C ASP A 75 -0.37 -13.66 13.83
N LEU A 76 -0.11 -14.31 12.67
CA LEU A 76 -0.45 -13.77 11.35
C LEU A 76 -1.97 -13.66 11.11
N SER A 77 -2.80 -14.27 11.95
CA SER A 77 -4.26 -14.04 11.92
C SER A 77 -4.64 -12.61 12.29
N LEU A 78 -3.72 -11.89 12.95
CA LEU A 78 -3.89 -10.50 13.41
C LEU A 78 -5.16 -10.31 14.26
N GLU A 79 -5.55 -11.31 15.02
CA GLU A 79 -6.72 -11.22 15.90
C GLU A 79 -6.46 -10.29 17.09
N LYS A 80 -5.23 -10.32 17.61
CA LYS A 80 -4.81 -9.47 18.73
C LYS A 80 -4.43 -8.07 18.25
N ASN A 81 -4.84 -7.04 18.99
CA ASN A 81 -4.46 -5.65 18.68
C ASN A 81 -2.95 -5.44 18.76
N THR A 82 -2.25 -6.14 19.66
CA THR A 82 -0.78 -6.10 19.78
C THR A 82 -0.09 -6.54 18.50
N ASP A 83 -0.57 -7.61 17.86
CA ASP A 83 0.03 -8.15 16.64
C ASP A 83 -0.20 -7.22 15.45
N ARG A 84 -1.36 -6.55 15.40
CA ARG A 84 -1.65 -5.49 14.42
C ARG A 84 -0.73 -4.29 14.58
N VAL A 85 -0.54 -3.82 15.81
CA VAL A 85 0.35 -2.69 16.10
C VAL A 85 1.80 -3.05 15.73
N LEU A 86 2.26 -4.24 16.09
CA LEU A 86 3.61 -4.68 15.76
C LEU A 86 3.82 -4.81 14.24
N THR A 87 2.82 -5.32 13.52
CA THR A 87 2.81 -5.36 12.06
C THR A 87 2.95 -3.95 11.46
N LEU A 88 2.17 -2.97 11.95
CA LEU A 88 2.26 -1.58 11.49
C LEU A 88 3.63 -0.97 11.76
N LEU A 89 4.21 -1.20 12.94
CA LEU A 89 5.55 -0.70 13.28
C LEU A 89 6.63 -1.26 12.34
N ILE A 90 6.58 -2.55 12.03
CA ILE A 90 7.50 -3.17 11.07
C ILE A 90 7.33 -2.54 9.68
N CYS A 91 6.09 -2.38 9.23
CA CYS A 91 5.81 -1.74 7.96
C CYS A 91 6.31 -0.28 7.91
N ILE A 92 6.12 0.50 8.98
CA ILE A 92 6.61 1.88 9.08
C ILE A 92 8.12 1.95 8.87
N VAL A 93 8.88 1.07 9.54
CA VAL A 93 10.35 1.04 9.40
C VAL A 93 10.77 0.77 7.96
N TRP A 94 10.18 -0.23 7.32
CA TRP A 94 10.52 -0.59 5.95
C TRP A 94 10.04 0.43 4.92
N TYR A 95 8.85 1.01 5.07
CA TYR A 95 8.34 2.06 4.19
C TYR A 95 9.19 3.32 4.29
N TYR A 96 9.60 3.69 5.50
CA TYR A 96 10.51 4.81 5.70
C TYR A 96 11.90 4.55 5.09
N SER A 97 12.40 3.31 5.14
CA SER A 97 13.64 2.93 4.44
C SER A 97 13.50 3.08 2.92
N GLY A 98 12.35 2.70 2.36
CA GLY A 98 12.01 2.92 0.96
C GLY A 98 12.03 4.40 0.57
N TYR A 99 11.38 5.25 1.38
CA TYR A 99 11.46 6.70 1.20
C TYR A 99 12.92 7.20 1.18
N PHE A 100 13.74 6.74 2.13
CA PHE A 100 15.14 7.15 2.22
C PHE A 100 15.96 6.73 1.00
N LEU A 101 15.69 5.54 0.45
CA LEU A 101 16.32 5.08 -0.81
C LEU A 101 15.88 5.95 -1.99
N LEU A 102 14.58 6.23 -2.12
CA LEU A 102 14.07 7.07 -3.19
C LEU A 102 14.57 8.52 -3.09
N LYS A 103 14.80 9.03 -1.88
CA LYS A 103 15.33 10.38 -1.66
C LYS A 103 16.74 10.57 -2.25
N ARG A 104 17.52 9.50 -2.36
CA ARG A 104 18.86 9.54 -2.96
C ARG A 104 18.84 9.66 -4.49
N LEU A 105 17.68 9.41 -5.10
CA LEU A 105 17.51 9.52 -6.53
C LEU A 105 17.04 10.92 -6.89
N SER A 106 17.57 11.49 -7.97
CA SER A 106 17.11 12.77 -8.52
C SER A 106 15.82 12.59 -9.32
N ILE A 107 14.76 12.11 -8.65
CA ILE A 107 13.43 11.87 -9.19
C ILE A 107 12.42 12.89 -8.66
N PHE A 108 11.26 12.97 -9.31
CA PHE A 108 10.19 13.84 -8.85
C PHE A 108 9.81 13.55 -7.38
N PRO A 109 9.74 14.58 -6.51
CA PRO A 109 9.44 14.41 -5.08
C PRO A 109 8.13 13.67 -4.79
N ILE A 110 7.22 13.62 -5.76
CA ILE A 110 5.91 13.01 -5.64
C ILE A 110 5.97 11.52 -5.30
N TYR A 111 6.94 10.78 -5.88
CA TYR A 111 7.13 9.37 -5.57
C TYR A 111 7.58 9.14 -4.13
N GLN A 112 8.39 10.07 -3.62
CA GLN A 112 8.85 10.06 -2.24
C GLN A 112 7.68 10.40 -1.29
N MET A 113 6.83 11.36 -1.66
CA MET A 113 5.67 11.79 -0.87
C MET A 113 4.63 10.69 -0.71
N LEU A 114 4.46 9.80 -1.70
CA LEU A 114 3.56 8.65 -1.58
C LEU A 114 3.98 7.71 -0.45
N LEU A 115 5.26 7.38 -0.36
CA LEU A 115 5.75 6.50 0.72
C LEU A 115 5.67 7.18 2.08
N VAL A 116 6.01 8.46 2.16
CA VAL A 116 5.86 9.25 3.38
C VAL A 116 4.39 9.32 3.80
N GLY A 117 3.49 9.58 2.84
CA GLY A 117 2.04 9.56 3.09
C GLY A 117 1.56 8.22 3.64
N ALA A 118 2.04 7.11 3.06
CA ALA A 118 1.73 5.77 3.56
C ALA A 118 2.24 5.55 5.00
N VAL A 119 3.44 6.05 5.35
CA VAL A 119 3.95 6.03 6.73
C VAL A 119 3.06 6.82 7.67
N PHE A 120 2.63 8.03 7.29
CA PHE A 120 1.71 8.82 8.11
C PHE A 120 0.35 8.14 8.33
N VAL A 121 -0.21 7.50 7.30
CA VAL A 121 -1.44 6.71 7.43
C VAL A 121 -1.25 5.58 8.43
N GLN A 122 -0.13 4.85 8.38
CA GLN A 122 0.16 3.76 9.32
C GLN A 122 0.32 4.29 10.75
N ILE A 123 1.02 5.41 10.96
CA ILE A 123 1.16 6.04 12.28
C ILE A 123 -0.20 6.45 12.82
N ALA A 124 -1.03 7.10 12.01
CA ALA A 124 -2.38 7.52 12.41
C ALA A 124 -3.30 6.32 12.71
N LEU A 125 -3.05 5.18 12.08
CA LEU A 125 -3.84 3.96 12.28
C LEU A 125 -3.52 3.25 13.60
N ILE A 126 -2.33 3.43 14.17
CA ILE A 126 -1.93 2.77 15.43
C ILE A 126 -2.94 3.03 16.56
N PRO A 127 -3.28 4.28 16.94
CA PRO A 127 -4.23 4.52 18.02
C PRO A 127 -5.63 4.00 17.70
N VAL A 128 -6.01 3.96 16.42
CA VAL A 128 -7.31 3.41 15.99
C VAL A 128 -7.33 1.91 16.21
N VAL A 129 -6.31 1.17 15.76
CA VAL A 129 -6.21 -0.28 15.91
C VAL A 129 -6.09 -0.71 17.37
N MET A 130 -5.51 0.12 18.24
CA MET A 130 -5.44 -0.15 19.68
C MET A 130 -6.82 -0.17 20.36
N ARG A 131 -7.79 0.61 19.82
CA ARG A 131 -9.13 0.75 20.40
C ARG A 131 -10.21 -0.01 19.64
N TRP A 132 -10.07 -0.14 18.31
CA TRP A 132 -11.06 -0.74 17.43
C TRP A 132 -10.42 -1.72 16.46
N LYS A 133 -11.19 -2.72 16.02
CA LYS A 133 -10.79 -3.66 14.96
C LYS A 133 -10.94 -2.98 13.58
N ALA A 134 -10.03 -2.06 13.23
CA ALA A 134 -10.04 -1.41 11.92
C ALA A 134 -9.52 -2.33 10.81
N SER A 135 -10.10 -2.23 9.60
CA SER A 135 -9.62 -2.95 8.42
C SER A 135 -8.35 -2.31 7.87
N LEU A 136 -7.24 -3.06 7.87
CA LEU A 136 -5.97 -2.62 7.32
C LEU A 136 -6.04 -2.45 5.79
N HIS A 137 -6.87 -3.26 5.11
CA HIS A 137 -7.10 -3.17 3.67
C HIS A 137 -7.77 -1.85 3.30
N MET A 138 -8.86 -1.50 3.98
CA MET A 138 -9.56 -0.25 3.73
C MET A 138 -8.71 0.97 4.04
N ALA A 139 -7.90 0.90 5.11
CA ALA A 139 -6.96 1.98 5.45
C ALA A 139 -5.89 2.17 4.38
N ALA A 140 -5.34 1.09 3.81
CA ALA A 140 -4.34 1.17 2.75
C ALA A 140 -4.91 1.75 1.45
N ILE A 141 -6.10 1.29 1.02
CA ILE A 141 -6.77 1.80 -0.18
C ILE A 141 -7.19 3.26 0.03
N GLY A 142 -7.76 3.61 1.19
CA GLY A 142 -8.13 4.98 1.54
C GLY A 142 -6.92 5.91 1.57
N GLY A 143 -5.78 5.44 2.09
CA GLY A 143 -4.52 6.17 2.06
C GLY A 143 -4.01 6.43 0.64
N LEU A 144 -4.12 5.45 -0.26
CA LEU A 144 -3.77 5.61 -1.66
C LEU A 144 -4.68 6.61 -2.38
N ILE A 145 -6.00 6.52 -2.18
CA ILE A 145 -6.98 7.48 -2.72
C ILE A 145 -6.65 8.89 -2.23
N GLY A 146 -6.44 9.06 -0.92
CA GLY A 146 -6.08 10.35 -0.32
C GLY A 146 -4.76 10.90 -0.87
N GLY A 147 -3.76 10.04 -1.07
CA GLY A 147 -2.48 10.41 -1.69
C GLY A 147 -2.65 10.92 -3.12
N ILE A 148 -3.41 10.21 -3.95
CA ILE A 148 -3.68 10.61 -5.35
C ILE A 148 -4.50 11.90 -5.41
N LEU A 149 -5.52 12.05 -4.55
CA LEU A 149 -6.27 13.31 -4.44
C LEU A 149 -5.39 14.48 -4.04
N GLY A 150 -4.55 14.31 -3.01
CA GLY A 150 -3.61 15.34 -2.57
C GLY A 150 -2.63 15.77 -3.66
N MET A 151 -2.19 14.80 -4.50
CA MET A 151 -1.38 15.08 -5.68
C MET A 151 -2.14 15.88 -6.74
N ALA A 152 -3.35 15.46 -7.06
CA ALA A 152 -4.18 16.07 -8.08
C ALA A 152 -4.48 17.55 -7.76
N PHE A 153 -4.78 17.86 -6.50
CA PHE A 153 -4.98 19.24 -6.05
C PHE A 153 -3.72 20.09 -6.20
N ARG A 154 -2.54 19.50 -6.08
CA ARG A 154 -1.28 20.24 -6.19
C ARG A 154 -0.87 20.53 -7.63
N ILE A 155 -1.25 19.68 -8.56
CA ILE A 155 -0.78 19.72 -9.95
C ILE A 155 -1.83 20.28 -10.89
N LEU A 156 -3.07 20.46 -10.41
CA LEU A 156 -4.23 20.88 -11.21
C LEU A 156 -4.53 19.93 -12.39
N GLU A 157 -4.12 18.67 -12.28
CA GLU A 157 -4.45 17.63 -13.24
C GLU A 157 -5.70 16.87 -12.80
N ASN A 158 -6.47 16.35 -13.77
CA ASN A 158 -7.71 15.65 -13.50
C ASN A 158 -7.43 14.14 -13.24
N PRO A 159 -7.50 13.67 -11.98
CA PRO A 159 -7.24 12.27 -11.62
C PRO A 159 -8.47 11.37 -11.77
N SER A 160 -9.57 11.86 -12.38
CA SER A 160 -10.86 11.16 -12.38
C SER A 160 -10.79 9.70 -12.87
N PRO A 161 -10.01 9.32 -13.90
CA PRO A 161 -9.93 7.91 -14.31
C PRO A 161 -9.29 7.02 -13.23
N LEU A 162 -8.23 7.51 -12.58
CA LEU A 162 -7.53 6.81 -11.51
C LEU A 162 -8.40 6.65 -10.26
N LEU A 163 -9.12 7.70 -9.89
CA LEU A 163 -10.04 7.69 -8.76
C LEU A 163 -11.20 6.73 -9.00
N GLY A 164 -11.75 6.68 -10.22
CA GLY A 164 -12.80 5.75 -10.59
C GLY A 164 -12.36 4.30 -10.35
N VAL A 165 -11.18 3.91 -10.82
CA VAL A 165 -10.62 2.57 -10.61
C VAL A 165 -10.44 2.28 -9.12
N LEU A 166 -9.89 3.22 -8.35
CA LEU A 166 -9.63 3.02 -6.92
C LEU A 166 -10.91 2.95 -6.08
N LEU A 167 -11.93 3.75 -6.42
CA LEU A 167 -13.23 3.69 -5.74
C LEU A 167 -13.95 2.37 -6.03
N LEU A 168 -13.88 1.87 -7.28
CA LEU A 168 -14.41 0.55 -7.63
C LEU A 168 -13.68 -0.56 -6.85
N THR A 169 -12.35 -0.50 -6.74
CA THR A 169 -11.59 -1.49 -5.97
C THR A 169 -11.89 -1.40 -4.48
N ALA A 170 -12.08 -0.20 -3.92
CA ALA A 170 -12.51 -0.03 -2.53
C ALA A 170 -13.88 -0.66 -2.27
N GLY A 171 -14.84 -0.50 -3.18
CA GLY A 171 -16.16 -1.10 -3.08
C GLY A 171 -16.18 -2.63 -3.23
N LEU A 172 -15.17 -3.21 -3.92
CA LEU A 172 -15.05 -4.67 -4.09
C LEU A 172 -14.35 -5.35 -2.89
N VAL A 173 -13.52 -4.62 -2.15
CA VAL A 173 -12.71 -5.15 -1.03
C VAL A 173 -13.37 -4.86 0.32
N GLY A 174 -14.24 -3.82 0.41
CA GLY A 174 -15.00 -3.46 1.62
C GLY A 174 -16.25 -4.27 1.76
#